data_29f518c3483defbb651c80668b7058be
#
_entry.id   29f518c3483defbb651c80668b7058be
#
_cell.length_a   1.000
_cell.length_b   1.000
_cell.length_c   1.000
_cell.angle_alpha   90.00
_cell.angle_beta   90.00
_cell.angle_gamma   90.00
#
_symmetry.space_group_name_H-M   'P 1'
#
loop_
_entity.id
_entity.type
_entity.pdbx_description
1 polymer ?
#
loop_
_entity_poly.entity_id
_entity_poly.type
_entity_poly.pdbx_seq_one_letter_code
_entity_poly.pdbx_strand_id
1 'polypeptide(L)'
;LQGMAHPEHYLAVCCILKDEDPFLEEWFTYHRLIGVEHFFVYDNMSARPLDENPFIRKLIDAGGLTLNSIAGRAMQLPAYAHCLQNYGPRCKWLAFIDLDEFLCPLETDDLRRLLSEYEEFSCLALNWKCFGSSGFISRPSGLVLRNYQERFIKAHPLHFHVKSLVQPEKTANVNTAHAFFPCRGEKAVNEHFRPLPFGASLAPISWDRACVNHYLLKSQQDVERRIHRGRSDVLSSKPTVDYADFQRLLAEKQEKDTAALRFLPALEERLARGNSPDMITAEDAFPQPPDESELETYTRLSGLCAQDRRFSEAELLLCRASLRHAGRAELWTFRANLSRMQGRRGPALRFLRKALSLNEIPQCYEELLDLFIQGGHVSEGRAVLTFLLHASTVRTDDAGFNHKLAVAKELLARSSRGRESA
;
A
#
# COMPACT_ATOMS: atom_id res chain seq x y z
N LEU A 1 -28.94 11.79 -7.83
CA LEU A 1 -27.74 11.11 -7.35
C LEU A 1 -27.77 9.71 -7.94
N GLN A 2 -27.16 9.53 -9.11
CA GLN A 2 -26.91 8.22 -9.70
C GLN A 2 -26.00 7.49 -8.70
N GLY A 3 -26.36 6.25 -8.32
CA GLY A 3 -25.62 5.45 -7.38
C GLY A 3 -24.15 5.37 -7.80
N MET A 4 -23.25 5.86 -6.96
CA MET A 4 -21.82 5.70 -7.19
C MET A 4 -21.53 4.21 -7.16
N ALA A 5 -21.01 3.68 -8.25
CA ALA A 5 -20.58 2.29 -8.31
C ALA A 5 -19.51 2.09 -7.22
N HIS A 6 -19.67 1.04 -6.43
CA HIS A 6 -18.68 0.71 -5.41
C HIS A 6 -17.41 0.18 -6.09
N PRO A 7 -16.21 0.42 -5.50
CA PRO A 7 -14.98 -0.15 -6.01
C PRO A 7 -15.07 -1.67 -6.16
N GLU A 8 -14.58 -2.19 -7.28
CA GLU A 8 -14.51 -3.62 -7.58
C GLU A 8 -13.28 -4.26 -6.91
N HIS A 9 -12.17 -3.48 -6.86
CA HIS A 9 -10.88 -3.93 -6.37
C HIS A 9 -10.45 -3.14 -5.13
N TYR A 10 -9.96 -3.84 -4.11
CA TYR A 10 -9.38 -3.18 -2.95
C TYR A 10 -8.00 -2.59 -3.28
N LEU A 11 -7.15 -3.35 -3.99
CA LEU A 11 -5.84 -2.90 -4.44
C LEU A 11 -5.63 -3.28 -5.91
N ALA A 12 -5.37 -2.26 -6.73
CA ALA A 12 -4.93 -2.43 -8.11
C ALA A 12 -3.59 -1.72 -8.34
N VAL A 13 -2.92 -2.09 -9.42
CA VAL A 13 -1.67 -1.48 -9.86
C VAL A 13 -1.84 -0.93 -11.27
N CYS A 14 -1.33 0.28 -11.51
CA CYS A 14 -1.12 0.86 -12.83
C CYS A 14 0.36 0.86 -13.17
N CYS A 15 0.72 0.34 -14.33
CA CYS A 15 2.07 0.44 -14.88
C CYS A 15 2.05 0.76 -16.38
N ILE A 16 3.11 1.43 -16.85
CA ILE A 16 3.43 1.60 -18.26
C ILE A 16 4.71 0.84 -18.54
N LEU A 17 4.77 0.08 -19.63
CA LEU A 17 5.93 -0.71 -19.96
C LEU A 17 6.20 -0.76 -21.48
N LYS A 18 7.43 -1.14 -21.83
CA LYS A 18 7.88 -1.37 -23.19
C LYS A 18 9.02 -2.37 -23.18
N ASP A 19 8.91 -3.44 -23.98
CA ASP A 19 9.97 -4.45 -24.19
C ASP A 19 10.54 -5.04 -22.87
N GLU A 20 9.65 -5.44 -21.94
CA GLU A 20 10.01 -5.95 -20.60
C GLU A 20 9.69 -7.45 -20.42
N ASP A 21 9.49 -8.20 -21.52
CA ASP A 21 9.09 -9.62 -21.51
C ASP A 21 9.81 -10.50 -20.48
N PRO A 22 11.14 -10.38 -20.25
CA PRO A 22 11.85 -11.27 -19.34
C PRO A 22 11.45 -11.14 -17.85
N PHE A 23 10.73 -10.07 -17.48
CA PHE A 23 10.41 -9.76 -16.09
C PHE A 23 8.92 -9.88 -15.77
N LEU A 24 8.05 -10.04 -16.79
CA LEU A 24 6.60 -9.99 -16.66
C LEU A 24 6.08 -11.04 -15.67
N GLU A 25 6.43 -12.32 -15.88
CA GLU A 25 5.89 -13.42 -15.08
C GLU A 25 6.21 -13.25 -13.59
N GLU A 26 7.47 -12.93 -13.26
CA GLU A 26 7.87 -12.69 -11.86
C GLU A 26 7.13 -11.52 -11.26
N TRP A 27 7.12 -10.38 -11.95
CA TRP A 27 6.58 -9.14 -11.41
C TRP A 27 5.07 -9.22 -11.16
N PHE A 28 4.30 -9.75 -12.11
CA PHE A 28 2.85 -9.89 -11.93
C PHE A 28 2.51 -10.94 -10.88
N THR A 29 3.19 -12.10 -10.88
CA THR A 29 2.96 -13.17 -9.91
C THR A 29 3.30 -12.71 -8.48
N TYR A 30 4.41 -11.97 -8.33
CA TYR A 30 4.80 -11.41 -7.04
C TYR A 30 3.76 -10.42 -6.50
N HIS A 31 3.30 -9.47 -7.32
CA HIS A 31 2.33 -8.48 -6.86
C HIS A 31 0.98 -9.10 -6.53
N ARG A 32 0.57 -10.14 -7.25
CA ARG A 32 -0.60 -10.93 -6.84
C ARG A 32 -0.38 -11.63 -5.50
N LEU A 33 0.78 -12.18 -5.25
CA LEU A 33 1.12 -12.84 -3.98
C LEU A 33 0.95 -11.90 -2.78
N ILE A 34 1.26 -10.62 -2.94
CA ILE A 34 1.13 -9.61 -1.89
C ILE A 34 -0.23 -8.88 -1.87
N GLY A 35 -1.22 -9.35 -2.63
CA GLY A 35 -2.61 -8.90 -2.55
C GLY A 35 -3.07 -7.92 -3.63
N VAL A 36 -2.33 -7.73 -4.73
CA VAL A 36 -2.83 -6.96 -5.89
C VAL A 36 -3.90 -7.79 -6.60
N GLU A 37 -5.08 -7.21 -6.80
CA GLU A 37 -6.25 -7.90 -7.37
C GLU A 37 -6.40 -7.65 -8.86
N HIS A 38 -5.96 -6.50 -9.35
CA HIS A 38 -6.07 -6.14 -10.75
C HIS A 38 -4.91 -5.28 -11.23
N PHE A 39 -4.58 -5.39 -12.52
CA PHE A 39 -3.53 -4.62 -13.18
C PHE A 39 -4.10 -3.81 -14.35
N PHE A 40 -3.82 -2.50 -14.37
CA PHE A 40 -4.06 -1.62 -15.52
C PHE A 40 -2.72 -1.37 -16.20
N VAL A 41 -2.50 -2.06 -17.32
CA VAL A 41 -1.23 -2.06 -18.04
C VAL A 41 -1.34 -1.20 -19.28
N TYR A 42 -0.33 -0.38 -19.50
CA TYR A 42 -0.18 0.46 -20.69
C TYR A 42 1.04 -0.02 -21.48
N ASP A 43 0.79 -0.63 -22.65
CA ASP A 43 1.85 -0.98 -23.60
C ASP A 43 2.26 0.25 -24.39
N ASN A 44 3.49 0.72 -24.18
CA ASN A 44 4.04 1.86 -24.90
C ASN A 44 4.80 1.44 -26.15
N MET A 45 4.10 0.79 -27.09
CA MET A 45 4.66 0.35 -28.38
C MET A 45 5.81 -0.65 -28.20
N SER A 46 5.60 -1.74 -27.47
CA SER A 46 6.54 -2.86 -27.43
C SER A 46 6.74 -3.46 -28.83
N ALA A 47 7.94 -3.91 -29.12
CA ALA A 47 8.27 -4.52 -30.42
C ALA A 47 7.42 -5.78 -30.69
N ARG A 48 7.11 -6.53 -29.62
CA ARG A 48 6.12 -7.59 -29.62
C ARG A 48 4.91 -7.11 -28.82
N PRO A 49 3.71 -7.07 -29.40
CA PRO A 49 2.48 -6.71 -28.69
C PRO A 49 2.30 -7.57 -27.45
N LEU A 50 1.96 -6.93 -26.31
CA LEU A 50 1.84 -7.65 -25.05
C LEU A 50 0.73 -8.70 -25.04
N ASP A 51 -0.34 -8.51 -25.79
CA ASP A 51 -1.43 -9.47 -25.92
C ASP A 51 -1.03 -10.73 -26.72
N GLU A 52 0.13 -10.74 -27.39
CA GLU A 52 0.73 -11.94 -27.95
C GLU A 52 1.55 -12.76 -26.94
N ASN A 53 1.84 -12.18 -25.77
CA ASN A 53 2.53 -12.90 -24.70
C ASN A 53 1.54 -13.87 -24.01
N PRO A 54 1.80 -15.19 -24.00
CA PRO A 54 0.84 -16.17 -23.46
C PRO A 54 0.50 -15.98 -21.99
N PHE A 55 1.44 -15.47 -21.18
CA PHE A 55 1.22 -15.19 -19.78
C PHE A 55 0.27 -13.98 -19.61
N ILE A 56 0.50 -12.89 -20.33
CA ILE A 56 -0.37 -11.70 -20.31
C ILE A 56 -1.77 -12.06 -20.83
N ARG A 57 -1.87 -12.85 -21.89
CA ARG A 57 -3.16 -13.31 -22.40
C ARG A 57 -3.97 -14.06 -21.35
N LYS A 58 -3.34 -14.97 -20.60
CA LYS A 58 -4.01 -15.68 -19.48
C LYS A 58 -4.51 -14.73 -18.40
N LEU A 59 -3.74 -13.69 -18.05
CA LEU A 59 -4.18 -12.69 -17.07
C LEU A 59 -5.38 -11.88 -17.57
N ILE A 60 -5.40 -11.53 -18.86
CA ILE A 60 -6.54 -10.84 -19.49
C ILE A 60 -7.78 -11.74 -19.46
N ASP A 61 -7.66 -12.98 -19.92
CA ASP A 61 -8.77 -13.95 -20.01
C ASP A 61 -9.36 -14.28 -18.62
N ALA A 62 -8.51 -14.27 -17.58
CA ALA A 62 -8.92 -14.44 -16.19
C ALA A 62 -9.52 -13.15 -15.56
N GLY A 63 -9.59 -12.04 -16.30
CA GLY A 63 -10.10 -10.77 -15.76
C GLY A 63 -9.16 -10.06 -14.75
N GLY A 64 -7.91 -10.54 -14.62
CA GLY A 64 -6.93 -9.98 -13.68
C GLY A 64 -6.11 -8.82 -14.25
N LEU A 65 -6.24 -8.52 -15.57
CA LEU A 65 -5.48 -7.47 -16.24
C LEU A 65 -6.33 -6.77 -17.30
N THR A 66 -6.28 -5.44 -17.30
CA THR A 66 -6.79 -4.59 -18.39
C THR A 66 -5.61 -4.02 -19.17
N LEU A 67 -5.48 -4.41 -20.45
CA LEU A 67 -4.43 -3.94 -21.33
C LEU A 67 -4.89 -2.72 -22.13
N ASN A 68 -4.05 -1.67 -22.14
CA ASN A 68 -4.23 -0.47 -22.94
C ASN A 68 -2.98 -0.26 -23.79
N SER A 69 -3.16 0.23 -25.01
CA SER A 69 -2.06 0.67 -25.86
C SER A 69 -1.94 2.20 -25.81
N ILE A 70 -0.72 2.69 -25.67
CA ILE A 70 -0.43 4.14 -25.69
C ILE A 70 0.82 4.40 -26.51
N ALA A 71 0.69 5.25 -27.52
CA ALA A 71 1.78 5.54 -28.45
C ALA A 71 2.40 6.92 -28.16
N GLY A 72 3.72 6.99 -28.20
CA GLY A 72 4.45 8.25 -28.08
C GLY A 72 5.60 8.22 -27.09
N ARG A 73 6.27 9.38 -26.98
CA ARG A 73 7.32 9.62 -25.98
C ARG A 73 6.71 10.30 -24.73
N ALA A 74 7.32 10.10 -23.57
CA ALA A 74 6.90 10.69 -22.30
C ALA A 74 5.42 10.40 -21.94
N MET A 75 4.97 9.18 -22.22
CA MET A 75 3.58 8.78 -22.04
C MET A 75 3.24 8.30 -20.62
N GLN A 76 4.19 8.32 -19.67
CA GLN A 76 3.94 7.85 -18.31
C GLN A 76 2.88 8.69 -17.58
N LEU A 77 3.00 10.03 -17.58
CA LEU A 77 2.01 10.88 -16.92
C LEU A 77 0.64 10.84 -17.64
N PRO A 78 0.54 10.87 -18.97
CA PRO A 78 -0.71 10.62 -19.67
C PRO A 78 -1.36 9.28 -19.33
N ALA A 79 -0.59 8.19 -19.26
CA ALA A 79 -1.09 6.87 -18.89
C ALA A 79 -1.63 6.85 -17.44
N TYR A 80 -0.89 7.43 -16.51
CA TYR A 80 -1.30 7.52 -15.10
C TYR A 80 -2.56 8.39 -14.93
N ALA A 81 -2.65 9.53 -15.62
CA ALA A 81 -3.83 10.38 -15.61
C ALA A 81 -5.06 9.66 -16.19
N HIS A 82 -4.89 8.98 -17.33
CA HIS A 82 -5.95 8.18 -17.93
C HIS A 82 -6.40 7.06 -16.97
N CYS A 83 -5.46 6.34 -16.34
CA CYS A 83 -5.77 5.28 -15.40
C CYS A 83 -6.56 5.82 -14.20
N LEU A 84 -6.08 6.90 -13.59
CA LEU A 84 -6.74 7.54 -12.43
C LEU A 84 -8.19 7.95 -12.76
N GLN A 85 -8.41 8.55 -13.94
CA GLN A 85 -9.72 9.07 -14.35
C GLN A 85 -10.70 7.95 -14.74
N ASN A 86 -10.26 6.95 -15.51
CA ASN A 86 -11.14 5.96 -16.12
C ASN A 86 -11.28 4.68 -15.29
N TYR A 87 -10.24 4.29 -14.56
CA TYR A 87 -10.22 3.06 -13.78
C TYR A 87 -10.17 3.31 -12.26
N GLY A 88 -9.75 4.51 -11.84
CA GLY A 88 -9.74 4.90 -10.43
C GLY A 88 -11.04 4.62 -9.68
N PRO A 89 -12.23 4.96 -10.23
CA PRO A 89 -13.51 4.66 -9.57
C PRO A 89 -13.77 3.18 -9.28
N ARG A 90 -13.05 2.27 -9.95
CA ARG A 90 -13.13 0.82 -9.71
C ARG A 90 -12.23 0.33 -8.58
N CYS A 91 -11.40 1.22 -8.01
CA CYS A 91 -10.36 0.85 -7.06
C CYS A 91 -10.51 1.59 -5.73
N LYS A 92 -10.35 0.88 -4.62
CA LYS A 92 -10.16 1.53 -3.30
C LYS A 92 -8.76 2.12 -3.20
N TRP A 93 -7.74 1.34 -3.59
CA TRP A 93 -6.35 1.74 -3.67
C TRP A 93 -5.79 1.46 -5.06
N LEU A 94 -5.04 2.41 -5.59
CA LEU A 94 -4.35 2.29 -6.88
C LEU A 94 -2.89 2.67 -6.69
N ALA A 95 -1.98 1.71 -6.89
CA ALA A 95 -0.55 1.93 -6.85
C ALA A 95 -0.03 2.24 -8.26
N PHE A 96 0.91 3.16 -8.36
CA PHE A 96 1.55 3.56 -9.62
C PHE A 96 3.04 3.23 -9.53
N ILE A 97 3.45 2.13 -10.17
CA ILE A 97 4.81 1.61 -10.11
C ILE A 97 5.31 1.14 -11.46
N ASP A 98 6.63 1.12 -11.62
CA ASP A 98 7.31 0.66 -12.82
C ASP A 98 7.64 -0.85 -12.71
N LEU A 99 7.95 -1.51 -13.84
CA LEU A 99 8.17 -2.97 -13.86
C LEU A 99 9.48 -3.40 -13.17
N ASP A 100 10.36 -2.49 -12.84
CA ASP A 100 11.56 -2.74 -12.03
C ASP A 100 11.38 -2.36 -10.55
N GLU A 101 10.14 -2.09 -10.14
CA GLU A 101 9.75 -1.75 -8.77
C GLU A 101 8.84 -2.83 -8.18
N PHE A 102 9.18 -3.28 -6.98
CA PHE A 102 8.42 -4.30 -6.25
C PHE A 102 7.95 -3.71 -4.92
N LEU A 103 6.64 -3.62 -4.73
CA LEU A 103 6.06 -3.25 -3.44
C LEU A 103 6.43 -4.30 -2.41
N CYS A 104 7.07 -3.92 -1.34
CA CYS A 104 7.57 -4.84 -0.33
C CYS A 104 6.97 -4.52 1.05
N PRO A 105 5.84 -5.14 1.42
CA PRO A 105 5.35 -5.07 2.79
C PRO A 105 6.34 -5.79 3.72
N LEU A 106 6.62 -5.25 4.91
CA LEU A 106 7.59 -5.78 5.86
C LEU A 106 6.94 -6.33 7.14
N GLU A 107 5.82 -5.75 7.56
CA GLU A 107 5.06 -6.19 8.75
C GLU A 107 4.02 -7.27 8.43
N THR A 108 3.64 -7.44 7.17
CA THR A 108 2.58 -8.36 6.73
C THR A 108 2.95 -8.98 5.40
N ASP A 109 2.33 -10.09 5.04
CA ASP A 109 2.51 -10.73 3.73
C ASP A 109 1.51 -10.21 2.69
N ASP A 110 0.47 -9.49 3.14
CA ASP A 110 -0.58 -8.93 2.29
C ASP A 110 -0.67 -7.41 2.47
N LEU A 111 -0.42 -6.67 1.39
CA LEU A 111 -0.38 -5.21 1.41
C LEU A 111 -1.75 -4.58 1.70
N ARG A 112 -2.86 -5.29 1.41
CA ARG A 112 -4.22 -4.83 1.70
C ARG A 112 -4.45 -4.66 3.20
N ARG A 113 -3.86 -5.54 4.00
CA ARG A 113 -3.90 -5.45 5.48
C ARG A 113 -3.19 -4.19 5.97
N LEU A 114 -2.02 -3.88 5.40
CA LEU A 114 -1.32 -2.64 5.72
C LEU A 114 -2.15 -1.42 5.29
N LEU A 115 -2.63 -1.38 4.06
CA LEU A 115 -3.39 -0.26 3.50
C LEU A 115 -4.68 0.04 4.26
N SER A 116 -5.27 -0.96 4.90
CA SER A 116 -6.48 -0.77 5.71
C SER A 116 -6.30 0.21 6.87
N GLU A 117 -5.07 0.39 7.33
CA GLU A 117 -4.75 1.35 8.39
C GLU A 117 -4.63 2.80 7.89
N TYR A 118 -4.52 2.97 6.57
CA TYR A 118 -4.33 4.28 5.92
C TYR A 118 -5.60 4.79 5.21
N GLU A 119 -6.75 4.15 5.37
CA GLU A 119 -7.98 4.52 4.65
C GLU A 119 -8.51 5.93 4.98
N GLU A 120 -8.04 6.57 6.04
CA GLU A 120 -8.34 7.98 6.32
C GLU A 120 -7.57 8.97 5.42
N PHE A 121 -6.47 8.54 4.78
CA PHE A 121 -5.59 9.39 3.98
C PHE A 121 -5.82 9.22 2.48
N SER A 122 -5.44 10.22 1.69
CA SER A 122 -5.53 10.13 0.22
C SER A 122 -4.45 9.26 -0.40
N CYS A 123 -3.30 9.15 0.25
CA CYS A 123 -2.13 8.49 -0.30
C CYS A 123 -1.21 7.96 0.81
N LEU A 124 -0.72 6.73 0.62
CA LEU A 124 0.45 6.20 1.28
C LEU A 124 1.63 6.30 0.32
N ALA A 125 2.65 7.08 0.68
CA ALA A 125 3.90 7.19 -0.06
C ALA A 125 4.98 6.31 0.59
N LEU A 126 5.54 5.40 -0.20
CA LEU A 126 6.57 4.45 0.23
C LEU A 126 7.91 4.81 -0.40
N ASN A 127 8.97 4.90 0.41
CA ASN A 127 10.31 5.19 -0.08
C ASN A 127 10.85 4.06 -0.95
N TRP A 128 11.64 4.45 -1.96
CA TRP A 128 12.47 3.52 -2.69
C TRP A 128 13.55 2.90 -1.80
N LYS A 129 13.85 1.64 -2.09
CA LYS A 129 15.02 0.91 -1.65
C LYS A 129 15.72 0.43 -2.91
N CYS A 130 16.74 1.18 -3.35
CA CYS A 130 17.38 0.99 -4.65
C CYS A 130 18.45 -0.08 -4.59
N PHE A 131 18.34 -1.06 -5.49
CA PHE A 131 19.26 -2.18 -5.62
C PHE A 131 20.24 -1.95 -6.76
N GLY A 132 21.49 -2.41 -6.53
CA GLY A 132 22.56 -2.42 -7.50
C GLY A 132 22.52 -3.63 -8.43
N SER A 133 23.64 -3.86 -9.12
CA SER A 133 23.76 -4.99 -10.07
C SER A 133 24.10 -6.32 -9.40
N SER A 134 24.44 -6.32 -8.11
CA SER A 134 24.99 -7.50 -7.40
C SER A 134 26.16 -8.14 -8.16
N GLY A 135 26.95 -7.33 -8.91
CA GLY A 135 28.12 -7.76 -9.68
C GLY A 135 27.80 -8.43 -11.03
N PHE A 136 26.56 -8.53 -11.45
CA PHE A 136 26.21 -9.17 -12.72
C PHE A 136 26.49 -8.28 -13.92
N ILE A 137 27.32 -8.78 -14.86
CA ILE A 137 27.57 -8.17 -16.18
C ILE A 137 26.45 -8.59 -17.14
N SER A 138 26.27 -9.90 -17.31
CA SER A 138 25.17 -10.46 -18.11
C SER A 138 23.97 -10.75 -17.21
N ARG A 139 22.75 -10.74 -17.78
CA ARG A 139 21.55 -11.10 -17.04
C ARG A 139 21.66 -12.54 -16.55
N PRO A 140 21.62 -12.77 -15.22
CA PRO A 140 21.60 -14.11 -14.66
C PRO A 140 20.26 -14.81 -14.99
N SER A 141 20.28 -16.12 -15.02
CA SER A 141 19.05 -16.91 -15.03
C SER A 141 18.34 -16.82 -13.68
N GLY A 142 17.00 -17.00 -13.68
CA GLY A 142 16.19 -16.99 -12.47
C GLY A 142 15.61 -15.61 -12.13
N LEU A 143 15.12 -15.49 -10.92
CA LEU A 143 14.28 -14.38 -10.48
C LEU A 143 15.10 -13.16 -10.07
N VAL A 144 14.53 -11.98 -10.30
CA VAL A 144 15.10 -10.68 -9.88
C VAL A 144 15.30 -10.65 -8.38
N LEU A 145 14.29 -11.09 -7.59
CA LEU A 145 14.36 -11.14 -6.14
C LEU A 145 15.51 -12.01 -5.64
N ARG A 146 15.79 -13.12 -6.32
CA ARG A 146 16.87 -14.04 -5.94
C ARG A 146 18.25 -13.51 -6.30
N ASN A 147 18.35 -12.84 -7.44
CA ASN A 147 19.64 -12.47 -8.03
C ASN A 147 20.19 -11.14 -7.50
N TYR A 148 19.33 -10.16 -7.31
CA TYR A 148 19.75 -8.79 -6.95
C TYR A 148 19.46 -8.51 -5.47
N GLN A 149 20.43 -8.79 -4.59
CA GLN A 149 20.29 -8.69 -3.14
C GLN A 149 21.14 -7.55 -2.53
N GLU A 150 21.90 -6.83 -3.35
CA GLU A 150 22.73 -5.74 -2.87
C GLU A 150 22.08 -4.39 -3.18
N ARG A 151 21.77 -3.64 -2.14
CA ARG A 151 21.22 -2.28 -2.23
C ARG A 151 22.25 -1.24 -1.85
N PHE A 152 22.06 -0.01 -2.28
CA PHE A 152 22.85 1.11 -1.78
C PHE A 152 22.67 1.29 -0.27
N ILE A 153 23.66 1.89 0.41
CA ILE A 153 23.57 2.19 1.84
C ILE A 153 22.34 3.07 2.13
N LYS A 154 21.77 2.97 3.35
CA LYS A 154 20.53 3.66 3.70
C LYS A 154 20.55 5.16 3.44
N ALA A 155 21.70 5.83 3.60
CA ALA A 155 21.82 7.28 3.39
C ALA A 155 21.88 7.71 1.92
N HIS A 156 21.83 6.77 0.96
CA HIS A 156 21.96 7.10 -0.46
C HIS A 156 20.78 7.99 -0.95
N PRO A 157 21.06 9.08 -1.71
CA PRO A 157 20.04 10.08 -2.09
C PRO A 157 18.85 9.53 -2.86
N LEU A 158 19.01 8.48 -3.66
CA LEU A 158 17.91 7.86 -4.43
C LEU A 158 16.79 7.35 -3.53
N HIS A 159 17.10 6.97 -2.29
CA HIS A 159 16.12 6.42 -1.35
C HIS A 159 15.11 7.45 -0.82
N PHE A 160 15.36 8.76 -0.98
CA PHE A 160 14.37 9.78 -0.65
C PHE A 160 13.17 9.78 -1.59
N HIS A 161 13.31 9.25 -2.80
CA HIS A 161 12.16 9.12 -3.72
C HIS A 161 11.12 8.18 -3.15
N VAL A 162 9.86 8.48 -3.49
CA VAL A 162 8.71 7.66 -3.09
C VAL A 162 7.94 7.19 -4.32
N LYS A 163 7.14 6.15 -4.14
CA LYS A 163 6.02 5.80 -5.02
C LYS A 163 4.72 5.85 -4.24
N SER A 164 3.67 6.24 -4.91
CA SER A 164 2.39 6.54 -4.29
C SER A 164 1.38 5.42 -4.51
N LEU A 165 0.76 4.98 -3.41
CA LEU A 165 -0.46 4.20 -3.42
C LEU A 165 -1.58 5.17 -3.03
N VAL A 166 -2.49 5.45 -3.94
CA VAL A 166 -3.52 6.47 -3.75
C VAL A 166 -4.91 5.89 -3.60
N GLN A 167 -5.78 6.59 -2.86
CA GLN A 167 -7.22 6.37 -2.95
C GLN A 167 -7.76 7.30 -4.04
N PRO A 168 -8.23 6.78 -5.20
CA PRO A 168 -8.63 7.60 -6.33
C PRO A 168 -9.73 8.60 -5.98
N GLU A 169 -10.70 8.23 -5.14
CA GLU A 169 -11.78 9.12 -4.68
C GLU A 169 -11.28 10.36 -3.93
N LYS A 170 -10.06 10.31 -3.35
CA LYS A 170 -9.42 11.37 -2.57
C LYS A 170 -8.26 12.04 -3.30
N THR A 171 -8.06 11.71 -4.58
CA THR A 171 -6.94 12.16 -5.40
C THR A 171 -7.43 13.01 -6.55
N ALA A 172 -6.92 14.23 -6.65
CA ALA A 172 -7.37 15.20 -7.66
C ALA A 172 -6.71 14.96 -9.01
N ASN A 173 -5.39 14.74 -9.03
CA ASN A 173 -4.64 14.60 -10.28
C ASN A 173 -3.24 14.01 -10.06
N VAL A 174 -2.61 13.59 -11.15
CA VAL A 174 -1.19 13.21 -11.21
C VAL A 174 -0.32 14.48 -11.14
N ASN A 175 0.74 14.45 -10.34
CA ASN A 175 1.76 15.51 -10.31
C ASN A 175 3.03 15.08 -11.06
N THR A 176 3.60 13.94 -10.64
CA THR A 176 4.80 13.34 -11.25
C THR A 176 4.60 11.83 -11.35
N ALA A 177 5.59 11.10 -11.89
CA ALA A 177 5.61 9.64 -11.86
C ALA A 177 5.69 9.06 -10.41
N HIS A 178 5.87 9.92 -9.41
CA HIS A 178 6.09 9.55 -8.01
C HIS A 178 5.00 10.05 -7.07
N ALA A 179 4.29 11.12 -7.45
CA ALA A 179 3.43 11.84 -6.53
C ALA A 179 2.14 12.32 -7.20
N PHE A 180 1.11 12.47 -6.38
CA PHE A 180 -0.23 12.88 -6.80
C PHE A 180 -0.71 14.03 -5.95
N PHE A 181 -1.55 14.88 -6.52
CA PHE A 181 -2.23 15.95 -5.80
C PHE A 181 -3.46 15.37 -5.08
N PRO A 182 -3.54 15.47 -3.74
CA PRO A 182 -4.75 15.11 -3.02
C PRO A 182 -5.88 16.09 -3.31
N CYS A 183 -7.13 15.65 -3.13
CA CYS A 183 -8.28 16.55 -3.11
C CYS A 183 -8.17 17.55 -1.94
N ARG A 184 -8.95 18.65 -2.01
CA ARG A 184 -8.92 19.69 -0.98
C ARG A 184 -9.28 19.13 0.40
N GLY A 185 -8.40 19.32 1.36
CA GLY A 185 -8.57 18.83 2.74
C GLY A 185 -7.99 17.45 2.99
N GLU A 186 -7.68 16.69 1.95
CA GLU A 186 -7.08 15.37 2.04
C GLU A 186 -5.56 15.46 2.24
N LYS A 187 -4.95 14.38 2.77
CA LYS A 187 -3.52 14.33 3.11
C LYS A 187 -2.86 13.07 2.59
N ALA A 188 -1.69 13.22 1.98
CA ALA A 188 -0.75 12.13 1.75
C ALA A 188 0.14 11.94 2.98
N VAL A 189 0.49 10.70 3.30
CA VAL A 189 1.34 10.35 4.44
C VAL A 189 2.42 9.34 4.05
N ASN A 190 3.50 9.27 4.86
CA ASN A 190 4.45 8.17 4.79
C ASN A 190 3.98 6.98 5.65
N GLU A 191 4.76 5.90 5.71
CA GLU A 191 4.41 4.69 6.47
C GLU A 191 4.25 4.90 8.00
N HIS A 192 4.73 6.01 8.55
CA HIS A 192 4.55 6.41 9.96
C HIS A 192 3.42 7.41 10.17
N PHE A 193 2.48 7.52 9.22
CA PHE A 193 1.35 8.47 9.27
C PHE A 193 1.76 9.95 9.34
N ARG A 194 3.02 10.27 8.98
CA ARG A 194 3.50 11.65 8.94
C ARG A 194 3.04 12.30 7.65
N PRO A 195 2.33 13.43 7.72
CA PRO A 195 1.90 14.15 6.52
C PRO A 195 3.08 14.56 5.65
N LEU A 196 2.93 14.39 4.34
CA LEU A 196 3.87 14.87 3.35
C LEU A 196 3.43 16.22 2.81
N PRO A 197 4.38 17.05 2.33
CA PRO A 197 4.05 18.25 1.58
C PRO A 197 3.16 17.93 0.37
N PHE A 198 2.32 18.88 -0.02
CA PHE A 198 1.38 18.71 -1.13
C PHE A 198 2.11 18.35 -2.44
N GLY A 199 1.77 17.17 -2.98
CA GLY A 199 2.37 16.66 -4.22
C GLY A 199 3.87 16.30 -4.11
N ALA A 200 4.37 15.99 -2.90
CA ALA A 200 5.78 15.64 -2.68
C ALA A 200 6.15 14.31 -3.30
N SER A 201 7.23 14.30 -4.08
CA SER A 201 7.86 13.10 -4.65
C SER A 201 9.05 12.59 -3.84
N LEU A 202 9.41 13.28 -2.75
CA LEU A 202 10.49 12.94 -1.84
C LEU A 202 9.98 12.93 -0.40
N ALA A 203 10.47 11.98 0.40
CA ALA A 203 10.18 11.88 1.84
C ALA A 203 11.43 11.41 2.61
N PRO A 204 11.53 11.70 3.91
CA PRO A 204 12.55 11.09 4.77
C PRO A 204 12.52 9.57 4.66
N ILE A 205 13.70 8.97 4.57
CA ILE A 205 13.85 7.52 4.32
C ILE A 205 13.32 6.71 5.51
N SER A 206 12.36 5.85 5.23
CA SER A 206 11.76 4.92 6.19
C SER A 206 11.40 3.61 5.50
N TRP A 207 11.75 2.47 6.13
CA TRP A 207 11.51 1.12 5.63
C TRP A 207 11.15 0.18 6.79
N ASP A 208 10.28 0.62 7.68
CA ASP A 208 9.93 -0.17 8.86
C ASP A 208 8.69 -1.04 8.61
N ARG A 209 7.69 -0.51 7.88
CA ARG A 209 6.42 -1.19 7.61
C ARG A 209 6.29 -1.70 6.18
N ALA A 210 6.75 -0.89 5.22
CA ALA A 210 6.78 -1.23 3.80
C ALA A 210 7.75 -0.33 3.04
N CYS A 211 8.21 -0.77 1.88
CA CYS A 211 9.03 0.00 0.97
C CYS A 211 8.74 -0.39 -0.49
N VAL A 212 9.39 0.28 -1.42
CA VAL A 212 9.43 -0.11 -2.83
C VAL A 212 10.85 -0.55 -3.16
N ASN A 213 11.07 -1.84 -3.35
CA ASN A 213 12.34 -2.34 -3.85
C ASN A 213 12.47 -1.98 -5.32
N HIS A 214 13.38 -1.06 -5.64
CA HIS A 214 13.65 -0.61 -6.98
C HIS A 214 14.93 -1.26 -7.50
N TYR A 215 14.79 -2.23 -8.39
CA TYR A 215 15.91 -2.93 -9.03
C TYR A 215 16.44 -2.09 -10.20
N LEU A 216 16.99 -0.93 -9.85
CA LEU A 216 17.36 0.16 -10.76
C LEU A 216 18.39 -0.28 -11.80
N LEU A 217 19.43 -0.99 -11.39
CA LEU A 217 20.52 -1.35 -12.29
C LEU A 217 20.27 -2.70 -12.96
N LYS A 218 19.92 -3.74 -12.18
CA LYS A 218 19.98 -5.12 -12.66
C LYS A 218 21.38 -5.44 -13.23
N SER A 219 21.50 -6.22 -14.31
CA SER A 219 22.82 -6.45 -14.95
C SER A 219 23.25 -5.28 -15.82
N GLN A 220 24.55 -5.20 -16.14
CA GLN A 220 25.07 -4.24 -17.12
C GLN A 220 24.33 -4.37 -18.46
N GLN A 221 24.07 -5.60 -18.91
CA GLN A 221 23.30 -5.89 -20.12
C GLN A 221 21.90 -5.27 -20.07
N ASP A 222 21.24 -5.27 -18.91
CA ASP A 222 19.90 -4.68 -18.76
C ASP A 222 19.96 -3.16 -18.79
N VAL A 223 20.99 -2.53 -18.22
CA VAL A 223 21.22 -1.08 -18.35
C VAL A 223 21.45 -0.68 -19.81
N GLU A 224 22.29 -1.39 -20.55
CA GLU A 224 22.55 -1.14 -21.97
C GLU A 224 21.25 -1.19 -22.80
N ARG A 225 20.41 -2.22 -22.57
CA ARG A 225 19.09 -2.33 -23.21
C ARG A 225 18.19 -1.15 -22.87
N ARG A 226 18.16 -0.72 -21.61
CA ARG A 226 17.36 0.44 -21.16
C ARG A 226 17.82 1.73 -21.83
N ILE A 227 19.12 1.94 -21.96
CA ILE A 227 19.70 3.10 -22.66
C ILE A 227 19.22 3.13 -24.12
N HIS A 228 19.27 2.00 -24.82
CA HIS A 228 18.83 1.91 -26.21
C HIS A 228 17.31 2.10 -26.38
N ARG A 229 16.50 1.61 -25.44
CA ARG A 229 15.03 1.73 -25.46
C ARG A 229 14.55 3.17 -25.26
N GLY A 230 15.25 3.96 -24.46
CA GLY A 230 14.86 5.32 -24.05
C GLY A 230 13.90 5.35 -22.86
N ARG A 231 13.43 6.56 -22.52
CA ARG A 231 12.60 6.86 -21.35
C ARG A 231 11.13 7.05 -21.73
N SER A 232 10.23 6.65 -20.81
CA SER A 232 8.78 6.86 -20.94
C SER A 232 8.26 8.10 -20.17
N ASP A 233 9.09 8.70 -19.31
CA ASP A 233 8.68 9.78 -18.38
C ASP A 233 9.00 11.18 -18.85
N VAL A 234 10.01 11.35 -19.72
CA VAL A 234 10.43 12.66 -20.23
C VAL A 234 10.71 12.65 -21.72
N LEU A 235 10.58 13.83 -22.35
CA LEU A 235 10.94 14.05 -23.76
C LEU A 235 12.46 14.11 -24.00
N SER A 236 13.28 14.08 -22.93
CA SER A 236 14.73 14.11 -23.04
C SER A 236 15.25 12.89 -23.78
N SER A 237 16.24 13.08 -24.66
CA SER A 237 16.99 12.00 -25.27
C SER A 237 17.98 11.30 -24.29
N LYS A 238 18.21 11.92 -23.12
CA LYS A 238 19.10 11.32 -22.11
C LYS A 238 18.40 10.20 -21.37
N PRO A 239 19.02 9.00 -21.22
CA PRO A 239 18.49 7.92 -20.39
C PRO A 239 18.44 8.32 -18.91
N THR A 240 17.64 7.64 -18.11
CA THR A 240 17.57 7.84 -16.65
C THR A 240 18.92 7.56 -15.98
N VAL A 241 19.60 6.53 -16.46
CA VAL A 241 20.94 6.13 -16.09
C VAL A 241 21.70 5.94 -17.40
N ASP A 242 22.65 6.81 -17.68
CA ASP A 242 23.57 6.61 -18.81
C ASP A 242 24.73 5.68 -18.36
N TYR A 243 25.61 5.38 -19.29
CA TYR A 243 26.73 4.48 -19.00
C TYR A 243 27.69 5.05 -17.94
N ALA A 244 27.90 6.36 -17.90
CA ALA A 244 28.73 7.01 -16.90
C ALA A 244 28.05 6.98 -15.52
N ASP A 245 26.77 7.23 -15.45
CA ASP A 245 25.97 7.08 -14.23
C ASP A 245 25.99 5.64 -13.72
N PHE A 246 25.87 4.65 -14.63
CA PHE A 246 25.97 3.25 -14.26
C PHE A 246 27.32 2.90 -13.64
N GLN A 247 28.43 3.32 -14.27
CA GLN A 247 29.79 3.10 -13.73
C GLN A 247 29.98 3.76 -12.37
N ARG A 248 29.44 4.97 -12.19
CA ARG A 248 29.48 5.66 -10.88
C ARG A 248 28.70 4.90 -9.83
N LEU A 249 27.47 4.46 -10.13
CA LEU A 249 26.63 3.72 -9.21
C LEU A 249 27.21 2.34 -8.85
N LEU A 250 27.91 1.67 -9.79
CA LEU A 250 28.62 0.42 -9.49
C LEU A 250 29.74 0.59 -8.46
N ALA A 251 30.39 1.75 -8.44
CA ALA A 251 31.46 2.06 -7.50
C ALA A 251 30.94 2.47 -6.11
N GLU A 252 29.64 2.72 -5.95
CA GLU A 252 29.07 3.11 -4.68
C GLU A 252 28.96 1.94 -3.71
N LYS A 253 29.08 2.25 -2.42
CA LYS A 253 28.98 1.25 -1.35
C LYS A 253 27.58 0.66 -1.31
N GLN A 254 27.53 -0.66 -1.31
CA GLN A 254 26.30 -1.45 -1.24
C GLN A 254 26.35 -2.35 0.01
N GLU A 255 25.17 -2.79 0.44
CA GLU A 255 24.98 -3.71 1.54
C GLU A 255 23.87 -4.71 1.22
N LYS A 256 24.01 -5.92 1.74
CA LYS A 256 23.07 -7.01 1.46
C LYS A 256 21.72 -6.74 2.11
N ASP A 257 20.64 -6.93 1.37
CA ASP A 257 19.26 -6.87 1.84
C ASP A 257 18.47 -8.08 1.31
N THR A 258 17.94 -8.86 2.23
CA THR A 258 17.25 -10.12 1.93
C THR A 258 15.77 -10.09 2.36
N ALA A 259 15.23 -8.93 2.73
CA ALA A 259 13.88 -8.83 3.29
C ALA A 259 12.80 -9.38 2.34
N ALA A 260 12.95 -9.19 1.03
CA ALA A 260 12.01 -9.69 0.03
C ALA A 260 12.11 -11.21 -0.22
N LEU A 261 13.22 -11.86 0.17
CA LEU A 261 13.41 -13.31 -0.05
C LEU A 261 12.39 -14.18 0.68
N ARG A 262 11.72 -13.66 1.71
CA ARG A 262 10.64 -14.36 2.40
C ARG A 262 9.47 -14.73 1.48
N PHE A 263 9.27 -13.98 0.39
CA PHE A 263 8.25 -14.25 -0.61
C PHE A 263 8.67 -15.28 -1.65
N LEU A 264 9.96 -15.58 -1.75
CA LEU A 264 10.53 -16.40 -2.82
C LEU A 264 9.96 -17.82 -2.87
N PRO A 265 9.81 -18.56 -1.74
CA PRO A 265 9.24 -19.92 -1.79
C PRO A 265 7.84 -19.95 -2.38
N ALA A 266 6.95 -19.07 -1.95
CA ALA A 266 5.58 -19.00 -2.46
C ALA A 266 5.54 -18.51 -3.90
N LEU A 267 6.41 -17.56 -4.28
CA LEU A 267 6.54 -17.08 -5.65
C LEU A 267 6.99 -18.20 -6.61
N GLU A 268 8.02 -18.95 -6.23
CA GLU A 268 8.54 -20.08 -7.04
C GLU A 268 7.52 -21.19 -7.17
N GLU A 269 6.81 -21.52 -6.11
CA GLU A 269 5.72 -22.49 -6.13
C GLU A 269 4.62 -22.08 -7.13
N ARG A 270 4.20 -20.80 -7.12
CA ARG A 270 3.20 -20.29 -8.06
C ARG A 270 3.69 -20.31 -9.50
N LEU A 271 4.93 -19.90 -9.74
CA LEU A 271 5.54 -19.94 -11.08
C LEU A 271 5.69 -21.37 -11.60
N ALA A 272 6.06 -22.34 -10.73
CA ALA A 272 6.23 -23.74 -11.07
C ALA A 272 4.91 -24.47 -11.38
N ARG A 273 3.82 -24.12 -10.70
CA ARG A 273 2.47 -24.68 -10.98
C ARG A 273 2.01 -24.34 -12.41
N GLY A 274 2.79 -23.54 -13.13
CA GLY A 274 2.49 -23.07 -14.47
C GLY A 274 1.19 -22.27 -14.45
N ASN A 275 1.12 -21.27 -15.19
CA ASN A 275 0.02 -20.35 -15.40
C ASN A 275 -1.36 -21.03 -15.60
N SER A 276 -1.82 -21.86 -14.66
CA SER A 276 -3.19 -22.35 -14.60
C SER A 276 -4.14 -21.14 -14.47
N PRO A 277 -5.34 -21.19 -15.06
CA PRO A 277 -6.40 -20.19 -14.78
C PRO A 277 -6.68 -20.03 -13.29
N ASP A 278 -6.37 -21.04 -12.48
CA ASP A 278 -6.38 -21.02 -11.02
C ASP A 278 -5.29 -20.15 -10.37
N MET A 279 -4.62 -19.28 -11.15
CA MET A 279 -3.71 -18.25 -10.62
C MET A 279 -4.43 -17.22 -9.73
N ILE A 280 -5.75 -17.14 -9.82
CA ILE A 280 -6.61 -16.60 -8.78
C ILE A 280 -7.13 -17.82 -8.02
N THR A 281 -6.32 -18.40 -7.16
CA THR A 281 -6.83 -19.44 -6.26
C THR A 281 -7.91 -18.82 -5.36
N ALA A 282 -8.83 -19.64 -4.90
CA ALA A 282 -9.80 -19.21 -3.88
C ALA A 282 -9.10 -18.62 -2.64
N GLU A 283 -7.80 -18.91 -2.43
CA GLU A 283 -6.93 -18.34 -1.39
C GLU A 283 -6.45 -16.91 -1.72
N ASP A 284 -6.35 -16.55 -3.01
CA ASP A 284 -6.00 -15.20 -3.46
C ASP A 284 -7.21 -14.30 -3.62
N ALA A 285 -8.38 -14.91 -3.82
CA ALA A 285 -9.63 -14.17 -3.78
C ALA A 285 -9.91 -13.70 -2.35
N PHE A 286 -10.43 -12.48 -2.20
CA PHE A 286 -11.06 -12.14 -0.94
C PHE A 286 -12.07 -13.23 -0.57
N PRO A 287 -12.14 -13.66 0.70
CA PRO A 287 -13.22 -14.51 1.12
C PRO A 287 -14.55 -13.86 0.71
N GLN A 288 -15.25 -14.46 -0.23
CA GLN A 288 -16.54 -13.95 -0.70
C GLN A 288 -17.61 -14.52 0.24
N PRO A 289 -18.29 -13.69 1.03
CA PRO A 289 -19.45 -14.18 1.78
C PRO A 289 -20.56 -14.55 0.80
N PRO A 290 -21.42 -15.54 1.15
CA PRO A 290 -22.48 -16.05 0.29
C PRO A 290 -23.49 -14.97 -0.14
N ASP A 291 -23.68 -13.94 0.67
CA ASP A 291 -24.49 -12.76 0.39
C ASP A 291 -23.66 -11.49 0.63
N GLU A 292 -23.23 -10.85 -0.46
CA GLU A 292 -22.26 -9.77 -0.43
C GLU A 292 -22.81 -8.42 0.02
N SER A 293 -24.11 -8.29 0.23
CA SER A 293 -24.74 -6.97 0.39
C SER A 293 -24.69 -6.43 1.81
N GLU A 294 -24.54 -7.28 2.84
CA GLU A 294 -24.76 -6.87 4.22
C GLU A 294 -23.49 -6.82 5.07
N LEU A 295 -23.24 -5.68 5.70
CA LEU A 295 -22.13 -5.49 6.66
C LEU A 295 -22.15 -6.54 7.78
N GLU A 296 -23.33 -6.95 8.23
CA GLU A 296 -23.53 -7.96 9.27
C GLU A 296 -22.90 -9.30 8.90
N THR A 297 -22.97 -9.72 7.63
CA THR A 297 -22.37 -10.96 7.15
C THR A 297 -20.84 -10.89 7.24
N TYR A 298 -20.23 -9.79 6.79
CA TYR A 298 -18.78 -9.61 6.87
C TYR A 298 -18.29 -9.57 8.31
N THR A 299 -18.98 -8.85 9.20
CA THR A 299 -18.58 -8.71 10.60
C THR A 299 -18.74 -10.02 11.36
N ARG A 300 -19.80 -10.78 11.10
CA ARG A 300 -20.01 -12.12 11.67
C ARG A 300 -18.92 -13.09 11.23
N LEU A 301 -18.63 -13.19 9.93
CA LEU A 301 -17.58 -14.08 9.42
C LEU A 301 -16.21 -13.66 9.92
N SER A 302 -15.91 -12.36 9.94
CA SER A 302 -14.67 -11.84 10.53
C SER A 302 -14.55 -12.22 12.01
N GLY A 303 -15.64 -12.13 12.78
CA GLY A 303 -15.68 -12.55 14.18
C GLY A 303 -15.38 -14.03 14.36
N LEU A 304 -15.94 -14.91 13.53
CA LEU A 304 -15.65 -16.35 13.55
C LEU A 304 -14.17 -16.63 13.22
N CYS A 305 -13.63 -16.00 12.17
CA CYS A 305 -12.21 -16.13 11.85
C CYS A 305 -11.33 -15.65 13.00
N ALA A 306 -11.68 -14.57 13.68
CA ALA A 306 -10.93 -14.06 14.82
C ALA A 306 -10.97 -14.99 16.04
N GLN A 307 -12.10 -15.65 16.33
CA GLN A 307 -12.21 -16.67 17.37
C GLN A 307 -11.28 -17.86 17.11
N ASP A 308 -11.17 -18.27 15.85
CA ASP A 308 -10.26 -19.32 15.40
C ASP A 308 -8.80 -18.85 15.26
N ARG A 309 -8.48 -17.61 15.66
CA ARG A 309 -7.18 -16.95 15.49
C ARG A 309 -6.71 -16.79 14.04
N ARG A 310 -7.61 -16.89 13.06
CA ARG A 310 -7.35 -16.61 11.64
C ARG A 310 -7.45 -15.09 11.38
N PHE A 311 -6.58 -14.33 12.02
CA PHE A 311 -6.66 -12.85 12.02
C PHE A 311 -6.48 -12.23 10.63
N SER A 312 -5.65 -12.83 9.79
CA SER A 312 -5.43 -12.36 8.41
C SER A 312 -6.71 -12.40 7.59
N GLU A 313 -7.44 -13.51 7.65
CA GLU A 313 -8.72 -13.66 6.95
C GLU A 313 -9.78 -12.72 7.53
N ALA A 314 -9.83 -12.58 8.85
CA ALA A 314 -10.73 -11.62 9.50
C ALA A 314 -10.48 -10.18 9.02
N GLU A 315 -9.23 -9.75 8.91
CA GLU A 315 -8.86 -8.42 8.39
C GLU A 315 -9.26 -8.26 6.94
N LEU A 316 -9.03 -9.26 6.08
CA LEU A 316 -9.40 -9.21 4.66
C LEU A 316 -10.91 -9.11 4.46
N LEU A 317 -11.72 -9.81 5.26
CA LEU A 317 -13.18 -9.66 5.25
C LEU A 317 -13.60 -8.22 5.57
N LEU A 318 -13.00 -7.59 6.57
CA LEU A 318 -13.30 -6.20 6.90
C LEU A 318 -12.75 -5.20 5.86
N CYS A 319 -11.63 -5.52 5.18
CA CYS A 319 -11.18 -4.76 4.01
C CYS A 319 -12.22 -4.81 2.89
N ARG A 320 -12.75 -6.00 2.59
CA ARG A 320 -13.81 -6.16 1.58
C ARG A 320 -15.08 -5.40 1.95
N ALA A 321 -15.50 -5.48 3.21
CA ALA A 321 -16.64 -4.72 3.71
C ALA A 321 -16.47 -3.21 3.51
N SER A 322 -15.25 -2.68 3.63
CA SER A 322 -15.00 -1.24 3.46
C SER A 322 -15.24 -0.73 2.04
N LEU A 323 -15.27 -1.58 1.04
CA LEU A 323 -15.58 -1.18 -0.34
C LEU A 323 -17.00 -0.59 -0.45
N ARG A 324 -17.94 -1.09 0.38
CA ARG A 324 -19.34 -0.69 0.34
C ARG A 324 -19.82 0.02 1.59
N HIS A 325 -19.15 -0.18 2.73
CA HIS A 325 -19.62 0.21 4.06
C HIS A 325 -18.66 1.15 4.79
N ALA A 326 -17.73 1.82 4.09
CA ALA A 326 -16.75 2.73 4.71
C ALA A 326 -17.39 3.88 5.53
N GLY A 327 -18.62 4.27 5.21
CA GLY A 327 -19.40 5.26 5.95
C GLY A 327 -20.11 4.71 7.22
N ARG A 328 -20.00 3.44 7.53
CA ARG A 328 -20.66 2.80 8.67
C ARG A 328 -19.70 2.72 9.87
N ALA A 329 -20.07 3.34 10.97
CA ALA A 329 -19.25 3.37 12.17
C ALA A 329 -19.01 1.97 12.77
N GLU A 330 -19.97 1.06 12.61
CA GLU A 330 -19.89 -0.32 13.06
C GLU A 330 -18.70 -1.06 12.44
N LEU A 331 -18.43 -0.86 11.15
CA LEU A 331 -17.26 -1.44 10.48
C LEU A 331 -15.96 -1.09 11.19
N TRP A 332 -15.79 0.19 11.51
CA TRP A 332 -14.58 0.69 12.16
C TRP A 332 -14.44 0.22 13.60
N THR A 333 -15.56 0.02 14.29
CA THR A 333 -15.59 -0.60 15.63
C THR A 333 -15.13 -2.05 15.56
N PHE A 334 -15.59 -2.84 14.59
CA PHE A 334 -15.11 -4.21 14.38
C PHE A 334 -13.62 -4.27 14.06
N ARG A 335 -13.11 -3.37 13.21
CA ARG A 335 -11.67 -3.25 12.92
C ARG A 335 -10.85 -2.92 14.16
N ALA A 336 -11.36 -2.01 15.00
CA ALA A 336 -10.72 -1.66 16.26
C ALA A 336 -10.61 -2.87 17.20
N ASN A 337 -11.70 -3.60 17.37
CA ASN A 337 -11.74 -4.79 18.21
C ASN A 337 -10.80 -5.88 17.71
N LEU A 338 -10.78 -6.13 16.40
CA LEU A 338 -9.85 -7.09 15.80
C LEU A 338 -8.39 -6.69 16.05
N SER A 339 -8.05 -5.41 15.87
CA SER A 339 -6.70 -4.88 16.16
C SER A 339 -6.34 -5.03 17.63
N ARG A 340 -7.29 -4.83 18.52
CA ARG A 340 -7.12 -5.02 19.98
C ARG A 340 -6.84 -6.49 20.35
N MET A 341 -7.56 -7.42 19.75
CA MET A 341 -7.32 -8.87 19.94
C MET A 341 -5.90 -9.29 19.50
N GLN A 342 -5.32 -8.59 18.54
CA GLN A 342 -3.94 -8.78 18.07
C GLN A 342 -2.90 -8.00 18.89
N GLY A 343 -3.29 -7.25 19.91
CA GLY A 343 -2.39 -6.37 20.67
C GLY A 343 -1.92 -5.11 19.92
N ARG A 344 -2.51 -4.81 18.75
CA ARG A 344 -2.14 -3.69 17.87
C ARG A 344 -2.86 -2.40 18.28
N ARG A 345 -2.34 -1.70 19.31
CA ARG A 345 -2.99 -0.54 19.92
C ARG A 345 -3.15 0.66 18.99
N GLY A 346 -2.11 0.99 18.20
CA GLY A 346 -2.14 2.14 17.28
C GLY A 346 -3.27 2.04 16.25
N PRO A 347 -3.39 0.96 15.47
CA PRO A 347 -4.52 0.71 14.59
C PRO A 347 -5.87 0.77 15.32
N ALA A 348 -6.00 0.13 16.48
CA ALA A 348 -7.25 0.14 17.25
C ALA A 348 -7.71 1.56 17.60
N LEU A 349 -6.80 2.43 18.06
CA LEU A 349 -7.10 3.83 18.34
C LEU A 349 -7.55 4.60 17.09
N ARG A 350 -6.89 4.41 15.96
CA ARG A 350 -7.28 5.07 14.70
C ARG A 350 -8.66 4.64 14.25
N PHE A 351 -8.96 3.36 14.28
CA PHE A 351 -10.28 2.85 13.89
C PHE A 351 -11.41 3.32 14.82
N LEU A 352 -11.19 3.38 16.13
CA LEU A 352 -12.16 3.96 17.06
C LEU A 352 -12.42 5.44 16.78
N ARG A 353 -11.36 6.22 16.52
CA ARG A 353 -11.51 7.64 16.14
C ARG A 353 -12.31 7.81 14.86
N LYS A 354 -12.07 6.94 13.86
CA LYS A 354 -12.84 6.95 12.62
C LYS A 354 -14.30 6.58 12.88
N ALA A 355 -14.58 5.55 13.67
CA ALA A 355 -15.94 5.19 14.06
C ALA A 355 -16.68 6.37 14.69
N LEU A 356 -16.08 7.02 15.67
CA LEU A 356 -16.64 8.19 16.36
C LEU A 356 -16.83 9.42 15.45
N SER A 357 -16.00 9.60 14.43
CA SER A 357 -16.16 10.67 13.44
C SER A 357 -17.37 10.46 12.50
N LEU A 358 -17.87 9.24 12.42
CA LEU A 358 -19.01 8.87 11.57
C LEU A 358 -20.32 8.82 12.36
N ASN A 359 -20.28 8.33 13.59
CA ASN A 359 -21.43 8.26 14.47
C ASN A 359 -20.96 8.15 15.94
N GLU A 360 -21.70 8.72 16.86
CA GLU A 360 -21.46 8.56 18.29
C GLU A 360 -21.92 7.18 18.77
N ILE A 361 -20.95 6.28 18.94
CA ILE A 361 -21.19 4.96 19.53
C ILE A 361 -20.64 4.98 20.96
N PRO A 362 -21.49 4.95 21.99
CA PRO A 362 -21.07 5.04 23.39
C PRO A 362 -19.96 4.07 23.77
N GLN A 363 -20.03 2.85 23.25
CA GLN A 363 -19.07 1.78 23.51
C GLN A 363 -17.67 2.11 23.00
N CYS A 364 -17.54 2.85 21.88
CA CYS A 364 -16.25 3.28 21.34
C CYS A 364 -15.52 4.25 22.28
N TYR A 365 -16.23 5.08 23.04
CA TYR A 365 -15.62 5.98 24.02
C TYR A 365 -14.99 5.21 25.18
N GLU A 366 -15.65 4.18 25.68
CA GLU A 366 -15.12 3.35 26.76
C GLU A 366 -13.88 2.57 26.31
N GLU A 367 -13.94 1.97 25.14
CA GLU A 367 -12.80 1.26 24.55
C GLU A 367 -11.61 2.19 24.29
N LEU A 368 -11.87 3.42 23.86
CA LEU A 368 -10.85 4.44 23.66
C LEU A 368 -10.17 4.82 24.99
N LEU A 369 -10.96 4.97 26.07
CA LEU A 369 -10.45 5.23 27.43
C LEU A 369 -9.59 4.07 27.94
N ASP A 370 -10.05 2.84 27.79
CA ASP A 370 -9.33 1.65 28.23
C ASP A 370 -7.98 1.52 27.51
N LEU A 371 -7.95 1.73 26.19
CA LEU A 371 -6.71 1.71 25.41
C LEU A 371 -5.74 2.82 25.84
N PHE A 372 -6.25 4.00 26.14
CA PHE A 372 -5.45 5.13 26.63
C PHE A 372 -4.86 4.86 28.01
N ILE A 373 -5.69 4.38 28.96
CA ILE A 373 -5.27 4.05 30.32
C ILE A 373 -4.19 2.96 30.32
N GLN A 374 -4.38 1.91 29.50
CA GLN A 374 -3.43 0.80 29.40
C GLN A 374 -2.12 1.17 28.70
N GLY A 375 -2.13 2.17 27.82
CA GLY A 375 -1.00 2.53 26.96
C GLY A 375 -0.04 3.56 27.56
N GLY A 376 -0.49 4.46 28.43
CA GLY A 376 0.32 5.52 29.04
C GLY A 376 0.93 6.55 28.06
N HIS A 377 0.55 6.53 26.77
CA HIS A 377 1.17 7.36 25.73
C HIS A 377 0.58 8.78 25.69
N VAL A 378 1.39 9.75 26.09
CA VAL A 378 1.02 11.18 26.21
C VAL A 378 0.87 11.89 24.87
N SER A 379 1.60 11.49 23.84
CA SER A 379 1.58 12.16 22.53
C SER A 379 0.23 12.03 21.79
N GLU A 380 -0.46 10.91 21.97
CA GLU A 380 -1.80 10.66 21.41
C GLU A 380 -2.91 11.17 22.36
N GLY A 381 -2.59 11.37 23.64
CA GLY A 381 -3.55 11.66 24.71
C GLY A 381 -4.35 12.93 24.53
N ARG A 382 -3.78 13.99 23.91
CA ARG A 382 -4.52 15.25 23.70
C ARG A 382 -5.68 15.09 22.73
N ALA A 383 -5.46 14.37 21.62
CA ALA A 383 -6.52 14.14 20.64
C ALA A 383 -7.62 13.23 21.21
N VAL A 384 -7.22 12.19 21.94
CA VAL A 384 -8.15 11.31 22.66
C VAL A 384 -8.91 12.10 23.72
N LEU A 385 -8.24 12.95 24.50
CA LEU A 385 -8.89 13.76 25.54
C LEU A 385 -9.94 14.73 24.97
N THR A 386 -9.71 15.31 23.78
CA THR A 386 -10.69 16.18 23.12
C THR A 386 -11.98 15.41 22.83
N PHE A 387 -11.88 14.18 22.29
CA PHE A 387 -13.04 13.32 22.08
C PHE A 387 -13.72 12.93 23.40
N LEU A 388 -12.94 12.59 24.43
CA LEU A 388 -13.45 12.17 25.73
C LEU A 388 -14.13 13.31 26.49
N LEU A 389 -13.64 14.54 26.36
CA LEU A 389 -14.29 15.73 26.93
C LEU A 389 -15.64 16.01 26.25
N HIS A 390 -15.70 15.81 24.93
CA HIS A 390 -16.99 15.89 24.22
C HIS A 390 -17.95 14.80 24.71
N ALA A 391 -17.49 13.55 24.81
CA ALA A 391 -18.28 12.43 25.32
C ALA A 391 -18.75 12.65 26.78
N SER A 392 -17.97 13.34 27.63
CA SER A 392 -18.36 13.63 29.03
C SER A 392 -19.54 14.59 29.12
N THR A 393 -19.80 15.42 28.12
CA THR A 393 -20.99 16.29 28.06
C THR A 393 -22.26 15.52 27.68
N VAL A 394 -22.10 14.37 27.01
CA VAL A 394 -23.20 13.51 26.52
C VAL A 394 -23.56 12.42 27.52
N ARG A 395 -22.63 12.01 28.39
CA ARG A 395 -22.75 10.86 29.32
C ARG A 395 -22.48 11.23 30.79
N THR A 396 -23.07 12.29 31.24
CA THR A 396 -22.87 12.81 32.65
C THR A 396 -23.30 11.83 33.74
N ASP A 397 -24.17 10.89 33.45
CA ASP A 397 -24.78 9.97 34.44
C ASP A 397 -24.09 8.59 34.51
N ASP A 398 -23.06 8.33 33.71
CA ASP A 398 -22.31 7.05 33.69
C ASP A 398 -21.12 7.15 34.66
N ALA A 399 -21.27 6.59 35.87
CA ALA A 399 -20.24 6.62 36.91
C ALA A 399 -18.95 5.86 36.48
N GLY A 400 -19.08 4.76 35.72
CA GLY A 400 -17.94 3.98 35.21
C GLY A 400 -17.13 4.78 34.21
N PHE A 401 -17.79 5.39 33.23
CA PHE A 401 -17.16 6.25 32.24
C PHE A 401 -16.48 7.46 32.91
N ASN A 402 -17.15 8.13 33.87
CA ASN A 402 -16.61 9.29 34.56
C ASN A 402 -15.37 8.92 35.39
N HIS A 403 -15.34 7.73 36.02
CA HIS A 403 -14.17 7.23 36.73
C HIS A 403 -12.99 7.03 35.78
N LYS A 404 -13.17 6.32 34.66
CA LYS A 404 -12.14 6.12 33.64
C LYS A 404 -11.64 7.45 33.07
N LEU A 405 -12.52 8.41 32.81
CA LEU A 405 -12.17 9.76 32.36
C LEU A 405 -11.32 10.52 33.39
N ALA A 406 -11.59 10.39 34.66
CA ALA A 406 -10.80 10.99 35.73
C ALA A 406 -9.38 10.40 35.78
N VAL A 407 -9.24 9.07 35.70
CA VAL A 407 -7.95 8.38 35.61
C VAL A 407 -7.15 8.82 34.38
N ALA A 408 -7.77 8.94 33.22
CA ALA A 408 -7.13 9.39 31.98
C ALA A 408 -6.62 10.86 32.13
N LYS A 409 -7.40 11.76 32.74
CA LYS A 409 -7.00 13.15 33.01
C LYS A 409 -5.79 13.21 33.94
N GLU A 410 -5.76 12.39 34.99
CA GLU A 410 -4.64 12.34 35.93
C GLU A 410 -3.36 11.84 35.29
N LEU A 411 -3.41 10.80 34.44
CA LEU A 411 -2.27 10.29 33.69
C LEU A 411 -1.68 11.38 32.79
N LEU A 412 -2.51 12.14 32.08
CA LEU A 412 -2.07 13.26 31.26
C LEU A 412 -1.42 14.39 32.07
N ALA A 413 -1.97 14.73 33.22
CA ALA A 413 -1.42 15.76 34.10
C ALA A 413 -0.05 15.38 34.70
N ARG A 414 0.16 14.12 35.05
CA ARG A 414 1.46 13.61 35.53
C ARG A 414 2.54 13.69 34.47
N SER A 415 2.19 13.42 33.23
CA SER A 415 3.14 13.43 32.12
C SER A 415 3.52 14.83 31.62
N SER A 416 2.67 15.83 31.80
CA SER A 416 3.02 17.23 31.52
C SER A 416 3.98 17.81 32.58
N ARG A 417 3.87 17.40 33.84
CA ARG A 417 4.79 17.85 34.93
C ARG A 417 6.21 17.23 34.80
N GLY A 418 6.33 16.06 34.21
CA GLY A 418 7.63 15.41 33.94
C GLY A 418 8.46 16.05 32.82
N ARG A 419 7.86 16.96 32.03
CA ARG A 419 8.57 17.71 30.97
C ARG A 419 9.02 19.11 31.39
N GLU A 420 8.48 19.64 32.50
CA GLU A 420 8.93 20.93 33.04
C GLU A 420 10.12 20.78 34.00
N SER A 421 10.51 19.54 34.33
CA SER A 421 11.61 19.21 35.24
C SER A 421 12.79 18.50 34.57
N ALA A 422 12.85 18.43 33.25
CA ALA A 422 13.95 17.93 32.44
C ALA A 422 14.35 19.00 31.39
#